data_10516a112adbd06231e150ea2951c952
#
_entry.id   10516a112adbd06231e150ea2951c952
#
_cell.length_a   1.000
_cell.length_b   1.000
_cell.length_c   1.000
_cell.angle_alpha   90.00
_cell.angle_beta   90.00
_cell.angle_gamma   90.00
#
_symmetry.space_group_name_H-M   'P 1'
#
loop_
_entity.id
_entity.type
_entity.pdbx_description
1 polymer ?
#
loop_
_entity_poly.entity_id
_entity_poly.type
_entity_poly.pdbx_seq_one_letter_code
_entity_poly.pdbx_strand_id
1 'polypeptide(L)'
;MLEPTLDTIAVPRQGPGRPRKNPERVISDKACDSDPLRKRLAQRGIELICPHRRNRVKPPLQDGRKLRRYRRRWKVERTFAWLGNFRRLVVRWERQITLYRAFFHVACLLITLRRL
;
A
#
# COMPACT_ATOMS: atom_id res chain seq x y z
N MET A 1 7.88 2.52 10.02
CA MET A 1 6.46 2.18 9.76
C MET A 1 6.22 1.32 8.51
N LEU A 2 6.88 1.52 7.36
CA LEU A 2 6.61 0.73 6.14
C LEU A 2 6.97 -0.76 6.28
N GLU A 3 8.13 -1.07 6.84
CA GLU A 3 8.61 -2.46 6.96
C GLU A 3 7.70 -3.35 7.82
N PRO A 4 7.27 -2.94 9.02
CA PRO A 4 6.30 -3.72 9.80
C PRO A 4 4.99 -3.98 9.06
N THR A 5 4.50 -3.02 8.27
CA THR A 5 3.31 -3.21 7.44
C THR A 5 3.54 -4.25 6.34
N LEU A 6 4.74 -4.26 5.73
CA LEU A 6 5.09 -5.27 4.72
C LEU A 6 5.19 -6.67 5.33
N ASP A 7 5.63 -6.79 6.57
CA ASP A 7 5.78 -8.07 7.27
C ASP A 7 4.43 -8.74 7.59
N THR A 8 3.35 -7.98 7.64
CA THR A 8 1.98 -8.51 7.82
C THR A 8 1.38 -9.04 6.51
N ILE A 9 2.01 -8.80 5.36
CA ILE A 9 1.47 -9.23 4.07
C ILE A 9 1.71 -10.73 3.87
N ALA A 10 0.64 -11.46 3.65
CA ALA A 10 0.65 -12.87 3.25
C ALA A 10 -0.43 -13.12 2.21
N VAL A 11 -0.05 -13.18 0.94
CA VAL A 11 -0.99 -13.42 -0.16
C VAL A 11 -0.96 -14.93 -0.50
N PRO A 12 -2.09 -15.65 -0.29
CA PRO A 12 -2.16 -17.06 -0.64
C PRO A 12 -1.97 -17.24 -2.15
N ARG A 13 -1.30 -18.33 -2.54
CA ARG A 13 -1.20 -18.75 -3.94
C ARG A 13 -2.42 -19.59 -4.34
N GLN A 14 -2.81 -19.51 -5.60
CA GLN A 14 -3.85 -20.37 -6.19
C GLN A 14 -3.33 -21.77 -6.55
N GLY A 15 -2.17 -22.21 -6.02
CA GLY A 15 -1.55 -23.50 -6.29
C GLY A 15 -0.60 -23.90 -5.18
N PRO A 16 0.08 -25.06 -5.30
CA PRO A 16 1.03 -25.53 -4.28
C PRO A 16 2.17 -24.51 -4.10
N GLY A 17 2.50 -24.23 -2.85
CA GLY A 17 3.60 -23.35 -2.48
C GLY A 17 3.27 -22.41 -1.32
N ARG A 18 4.32 -21.79 -0.77
CA ARG A 18 4.20 -20.86 0.35
C ARG A 18 3.50 -19.55 -0.08
N PRO A 19 2.73 -18.90 0.81
CA PRO A 19 2.16 -17.58 0.55
C PRO A 19 3.23 -16.58 0.14
N ARG A 20 2.89 -15.67 -0.77
CA ARG A 20 3.78 -14.59 -1.20
C ARG A 20 3.81 -13.52 -0.11
N LYS A 21 4.98 -13.29 0.49
CA LYS A 21 5.16 -12.30 1.56
C LYS A 21 5.73 -10.97 1.06
N ASN A 22 6.57 -11.01 0.03
CA ASN A 22 7.21 -9.80 -0.51
C ASN A 22 6.54 -9.38 -1.82
N PRO A 23 6.03 -8.14 -1.92
CA PRO A 23 5.62 -7.57 -3.19
C PRO A 23 6.86 -7.29 -4.06
N GLU A 24 6.71 -7.33 -5.37
CA GLU A 24 7.80 -6.94 -6.29
C GLU A 24 8.12 -5.45 -6.17
N ARG A 25 7.08 -4.64 -5.95
CA ARG A 25 7.19 -3.18 -5.93
C ARG A 25 6.29 -2.58 -4.88
N VAL A 26 6.78 -1.51 -4.26
CA VAL A 26 6.01 -0.69 -3.35
C VAL A 26 6.02 0.74 -3.88
N ILE A 27 4.85 1.32 -4.04
CA ILE A 27 4.68 2.72 -4.41
C ILE A 27 4.32 3.50 -3.15
N SER A 28 5.15 4.46 -2.79
CA SER A 28 4.96 5.25 -1.58
C SER A 28 5.11 6.75 -1.86
N ASP A 29 4.73 7.57 -0.88
CA ASP A 29 4.90 9.01 -0.96
C ASP A 29 6.34 9.45 -0.64
N LYS A 30 6.58 10.76 -0.73
CA LYS A 30 7.88 11.39 -0.44
C LYS A 30 8.35 11.17 1.01
N ALA A 31 7.47 10.83 1.93
CA ALA A 31 7.84 10.56 3.31
C ALA A 31 8.76 9.35 3.43
N CYS A 32 8.64 8.39 2.51
CA CYS A 32 9.46 7.17 2.46
C CYS A 32 10.78 7.35 1.68
N ASP A 33 11.13 8.57 1.24
CA ASP A 33 12.38 8.81 0.53
C ASP A 33 13.58 8.76 1.48
N SER A 34 14.13 7.58 1.67
CA SER A 34 15.28 7.27 2.51
C SER A 34 16.16 6.24 1.82
N ASP A 35 17.44 6.58 1.61
CA ASP A 35 18.41 5.68 0.96
C ASP A 35 18.66 4.39 1.77
N PRO A 36 18.75 4.43 3.12
CA PRO A 36 18.84 3.21 3.92
C PRO A 36 17.61 2.31 3.76
N LEU A 37 16.40 2.88 3.72
CA LEU A 37 15.17 2.12 3.49
C LEU A 37 15.16 1.47 2.10
N ARG A 38 15.58 2.20 1.06
CA ARG A 38 15.70 1.64 -0.30
C ARG A 38 16.65 0.46 -0.35
N LYS A 39 17.81 0.55 0.32
CA LYS A 39 18.79 -0.55 0.38
C LYS A 39 18.21 -1.79 1.07
N ARG A 40 17.58 -1.63 2.24
CA ARG A 40 16.96 -2.77 2.95
C ARG A 40 15.85 -3.44 2.14
N LEU A 41 14.98 -2.65 1.49
CA LEU A 41 13.93 -3.21 0.65
C LEU A 41 14.50 -3.91 -0.59
N ALA A 42 15.54 -3.35 -1.20
CA ALA A 42 16.24 -4.00 -2.32
C ALA A 42 16.86 -5.36 -1.92
N GLN A 43 17.43 -5.48 -0.72
CA GLN A 43 17.91 -6.76 -0.17
C GLN A 43 16.78 -7.80 -0.02
N ARG A 44 15.55 -7.36 0.21
CA ARG A 44 14.35 -8.20 0.25
C ARG A 44 13.75 -8.49 -1.14
N GLY A 45 14.38 -8.00 -2.22
CA GLY A 45 13.86 -8.08 -3.59
C GLY A 45 12.67 -7.16 -3.86
N ILE A 46 12.49 -6.10 -3.06
CA ILE A 46 11.37 -5.16 -3.17
C ILE A 46 11.86 -3.84 -3.77
N GLU A 47 11.29 -3.44 -4.91
CA GLU A 47 11.57 -2.15 -5.54
C GLU A 47 10.71 -1.05 -4.91
N LEU A 48 11.34 -0.06 -4.23
CA LEU A 48 10.64 1.10 -3.69
C LEU A 48 10.56 2.20 -4.75
N ILE A 49 9.36 2.58 -5.14
CA ILE A 49 9.07 3.68 -6.06
C ILE A 49 8.47 4.83 -5.26
N CYS A 50 9.24 5.87 -5.00
CA CYS A 50 8.77 7.10 -4.38
C CYS A 50 9.52 8.32 -4.92
N PRO A 51 8.85 9.46 -5.10
CA PRO A 51 9.52 10.70 -5.52
C PRO A 51 10.52 11.15 -4.48
N HIS A 52 11.61 11.75 -4.95
CA HIS A 52 12.59 12.35 -4.04
C HIS A 52 12.03 13.60 -3.34
N ARG A 53 12.50 13.85 -2.13
CA ARG A 53 12.20 15.09 -1.40
C ARG A 53 12.83 16.29 -2.11
N ARG A 54 12.19 17.46 -2.03
CA ARG A 54 12.70 18.70 -2.68
C ARG A 54 14.05 19.14 -2.14
N ASN A 55 14.35 18.85 -0.88
CA ASN A 55 15.59 19.18 -0.18
C ASN A 55 16.67 18.07 -0.26
N ARG A 56 16.53 17.13 -1.21
CA ARG A 56 17.53 16.10 -1.41
C ARG A 56 18.79 16.70 -2.04
N VAL A 57 19.93 16.54 -1.37
CA VAL A 57 21.25 16.97 -1.86
C VAL A 57 21.90 15.91 -2.76
N LYS A 58 21.60 14.61 -2.49
CA LYS A 58 22.17 13.47 -3.23
C LYS A 58 21.54 13.33 -4.63
N PRO A 59 22.28 12.80 -5.62
CA PRO A 59 21.74 12.57 -6.94
C PRO A 59 20.51 11.65 -6.93
N PRO A 60 19.60 11.78 -7.91
CA PRO A 60 18.40 10.96 -7.98
C PRO A 60 18.77 9.49 -8.25
N LEU A 61 18.14 8.58 -7.50
CA LEU A 61 18.35 7.13 -7.63
C LEU A 61 17.31 6.47 -8.57
N GLN A 62 16.34 7.24 -9.03
CA GLN A 62 15.25 6.74 -9.88
C GLN A 62 15.09 7.62 -11.11
N ASP A 63 14.90 6.98 -12.25
CA ASP A 63 14.56 7.65 -13.50
C ASP A 63 13.05 7.95 -13.61
N GLY A 64 12.69 8.80 -14.58
CA GLY A 64 11.29 9.19 -14.82
C GLY A 64 10.39 8.03 -15.25
N ARG A 65 10.94 6.91 -15.76
CA ARG A 65 10.17 5.73 -16.19
C ARG A 65 9.55 5.03 -14.99
N LYS A 66 10.31 4.85 -13.91
CA LYS A 66 9.80 4.26 -12.66
C LYS A 66 8.73 5.13 -12.03
N LEU A 67 8.92 6.45 -12.05
CA LEU A 67 7.98 7.42 -11.51
C LEU A 67 6.65 7.52 -12.28
N ARG A 68 6.55 7.02 -13.53
CA ARG A 68 5.24 6.90 -14.22
C ARG A 68 4.25 6.04 -13.43
N ARG A 69 4.74 5.02 -12.73
CA ARG A 69 3.90 4.17 -11.87
C ARG A 69 3.36 4.90 -10.66
N TYR A 70 4.11 5.88 -10.14
CA TYR A 70 3.65 6.73 -9.05
C TYR A 70 2.39 7.52 -9.40
N ARG A 71 2.22 7.91 -10.66
CA ARG A 71 0.99 8.60 -11.12
C ARG A 71 -0.28 7.76 -10.91
N ARG A 72 -0.16 6.43 -10.77
CA ARG A 72 -1.31 5.54 -10.51
C ARG A 72 -1.70 5.49 -9.02
N ARG A 73 -0.99 6.20 -8.15
CA ARG A 73 -1.27 6.24 -6.71
C ARG A 73 -2.68 6.79 -6.39
N TRP A 74 -3.22 7.64 -7.23
CA TRP A 74 -4.59 8.13 -7.09
C TRP A 74 -5.65 7.03 -6.93
N LYS A 75 -5.36 5.80 -7.41
CA LYS A 75 -6.26 4.65 -7.22
C LYS A 75 -6.44 4.30 -5.74
N VAL A 76 -5.38 4.42 -4.95
CA VAL A 76 -5.43 4.17 -3.49
C VAL A 76 -6.27 5.26 -2.82
N GLU A 77 -6.01 6.52 -3.15
CA GLU A 77 -6.76 7.67 -2.61
C GLU A 77 -8.25 7.56 -2.94
N ARG A 78 -8.58 7.19 -4.18
CA ARG A 78 -9.95 6.93 -4.61
C ARG A 78 -10.60 5.79 -3.84
N THR A 79 -9.87 4.71 -3.59
CA THR A 79 -10.39 3.57 -2.82
C THR A 79 -10.72 3.98 -1.38
N PHE A 80 -9.87 4.78 -0.75
CA PHE A 80 -10.15 5.33 0.57
C PHE A 80 -11.33 6.31 0.56
N ALA A 81 -11.46 7.14 -0.48
CA ALA A 81 -12.62 8.01 -0.63
C ALA A 81 -13.93 7.20 -0.74
N TRP A 82 -13.93 6.07 -1.45
CA TRP A 82 -15.10 5.18 -1.51
C TRP A 82 -15.41 4.53 -0.16
N LEU A 83 -14.38 4.09 0.59
CA LEU A 83 -14.56 3.58 1.94
C LEU A 83 -15.14 4.66 2.88
N GLY A 84 -14.80 5.92 2.66
CA GLY A 84 -15.36 7.06 3.38
C GLY A 84 -16.87 7.27 3.20
N ASN A 85 -17.48 6.70 2.16
CA ASN A 85 -18.94 6.73 1.99
C ASN A 85 -19.68 5.79 2.97
N PHE A 86 -18.98 4.87 3.63
CA PHE A 86 -19.54 4.00 4.64
C PHE A 86 -19.41 4.63 6.03
N ARG A 87 -20.46 5.28 6.50
CA ARG A 87 -20.46 6.04 7.78
C ARG A 87 -19.90 5.25 8.96
N ARG A 88 -20.18 3.95 9.06
CA ARG A 88 -19.66 3.07 10.13
C ARG A 88 -18.15 2.85 10.07
N LEU A 89 -17.50 3.11 8.94
CA LEU A 89 -16.03 3.05 8.82
C LEU A 89 -15.38 4.40 9.16
N VAL A 90 -16.06 5.51 8.88
CA VAL A 90 -15.57 6.86 9.19
C VAL A 90 -15.68 7.16 10.67
N VAL A 91 -16.83 6.84 11.27
CA VAL A 91 -17.08 6.98 12.70
C VAL A 91 -17.18 5.59 13.30
N ARG A 92 -16.19 5.25 14.12
CA ARG A 92 -16.18 3.95 14.79
C ARG A 92 -17.16 3.92 15.96
N TRP A 93 -18.29 3.29 15.75
CA TRP A 93 -19.31 3.02 16.78
C TRP A 93 -19.07 1.70 17.50
N GLU A 94 -18.42 0.75 16.83
CA GLU A 94 -18.20 -0.60 17.35
C GLU A 94 -17.05 -0.61 18.36
N ARG A 95 -17.35 -1.08 19.57
CA ARG A 95 -16.33 -1.29 20.62
C ARG A 95 -15.39 -2.45 20.26
N GLN A 96 -15.95 -3.52 19.68
CA GLN A 96 -15.19 -4.70 19.29
C GLN A 96 -14.51 -4.52 17.93
N ILE A 97 -13.20 -4.72 17.90
CA ILE A 97 -12.39 -4.58 16.66
C ILE A 97 -12.78 -5.62 15.60
N THR A 98 -13.26 -6.78 16.01
CA THR A 98 -13.73 -7.85 15.11
C THR A 98 -14.94 -7.41 14.30
N LEU A 99 -15.92 -6.75 14.92
CA LEU A 99 -17.08 -6.19 14.22
C LEU A 99 -16.68 -5.07 13.26
N TYR A 100 -15.80 -4.16 13.68
CA TYR A 100 -15.29 -3.12 12.79
C TYR A 100 -14.60 -3.70 11.57
N ARG A 101 -13.76 -4.75 11.75
CA ARG A 101 -13.12 -5.46 10.63
C ARG A 101 -14.14 -6.12 9.71
N ALA A 102 -15.20 -6.73 10.24
CA ALA A 102 -16.27 -7.30 9.44
C ALA A 102 -16.94 -6.24 8.54
N PHE A 103 -17.30 -5.07 9.08
CA PHE A 103 -17.84 -3.96 8.28
C PHE A 103 -16.87 -3.47 7.22
N PHE A 104 -15.56 -3.40 7.53
CA PHE A 104 -14.55 -3.06 6.54
C PHE A 104 -14.52 -4.06 5.36
N HIS A 105 -14.57 -5.37 5.65
CA HIS A 105 -14.59 -6.40 4.62
C HIS A 105 -15.86 -6.34 3.77
N VAL A 106 -17.02 -6.11 4.39
CA VAL A 106 -18.29 -5.92 3.67
C VAL A 106 -18.23 -4.70 2.76
N ALA A 107 -17.67 -3.58 3.21
CA ALA A 107 -17.49 -2.40 2.39
C ALA A 107 -16.56 -2.65 1.19
N CYS A 108 -15.45 -3.36 1.41
CA CYS A 108 -14.54 -3.77 0.33
C CYS A 108 -15.25 -4.67 -0.68
N LEU A 109 -16.05 -5.63 -0.22
CA LEU A 109 -16.85 -6.50 -1.09
C LEU A 109 -17.84 -5.69 -1.94
N LEU A 110 -18.59 -4.78 -1.33
CA LEU A 110 -19.57 -3.95 -2.04
C LEU A 110 -18.89 -3.03 -3.08
N ILE A 111 -17.72 -2.45 -2.75
CA ILE A 111 -16.94 -1.64 -3.70
C ILE A 111 -16.49 -2.51 -4.88
N THR A 112 -16.06 -3.74 -4.64
CA THR A 112 -15.60 -4.66 -5.68
C THR A 112 -16.76 -5.07 -6.58
N LEU A 113 -17.90 -5.49 -6.02
CA LEU A 113 -19.09 -5.90 -6.78
C LEU A 113 -19.65 -4.78 -7.67
N ARG A 114 -19.58 -3.53 -7.26
CA ARG A 114 -20.01 -2.39 -8.08
C ARG A 114 -19.09 -2.10 -9.27
N ARG A 115 -17.96 -2.81 -9.39
CA ARG A 115 -16.93 -2.63 -10.42
C ARG A 115 -16.83 -3.82 -11.39
N LEU A 116 -17.48 -4.92 -11.09
CA LEU A 116 -17.70 -6.03 -12.00
C LEU A 116 -18.87 -5.73 -12.93
#